data_6fa67d8c925ad7aabbb72105d4e611b8
#
_entry.id   6fa67d8c925ad7aabbb72105d4e611b8
#
_cell.length_a   1.000
_cell.length_b   1.000
_cell.length_c   1.000
_cell.angle_alpha   90.00
_cell.angle_beta   90.00
_cell.angle_gamma   90.00
#
_symmetry.space_group_name_H-M   'P 1'
#
loop_
_entity.id
_entity.type
_entity.pdbx_description
1 polymer ?
#
loop_
_entity_poly.entity_id
_entity_poly.type
_entity_poly.pdbx_seq_one_letter_code
_entity_poly.pdbx_strand_id
1 'polypeptide(L)'
;CGLVGSEMCIRDRFKNGSNEVDFTNRTITENSRVSYPITFMKNIAQGHKGDNIKNIFLLTADAFGVLPPISKLDKGQAMYHFISGYTAKIPGTEEDISEPVVTFSACFGSPFLPLHPIKYAEMLGDKIDHSNVNVWLVNTGWTKGPYGIGERMTLSHTRAVIMAALN
;
A
#
# COMPACT_ATOMS: atom_id res chain seq x y z
N CYS A 1 4.41 20.87 -0.93
CA CYS A 1 4.40 19.44 -0.64
C CYS A 1 3.39 19.15 0.47
N GLY A 2 2.13 19.26 0.27
CA GLY A 2 1.14 19.12 1.31
C GLY A 2 0.07 18.11 0.95
N LEU A 3 0.44 16.84 0.89
CA LEU A 3 -0.53 15.76 0.89
C LEU A 3 -0.40 15.04 2.22
N VAL A 4 -1.26 15.45 3.12
CA VAL A 4 -1.70 14.81 4.35
C VAL A 4 -0.80 13.68 4.88
N GLY A 5 -0.10 13.93 5.95
CA GLY A 5 0.70 12.93 6.67
C GLY A 5 2.00 12.50 6.01
N SER A 6 2.41 13.15 4.92
CA SER A 6 3.54 12.71 4.12
C SER A 6 4.77 13.63 4.14
N GLU A 7 4.74 14.69 4.92
CA GLU A 7 5.83 15.68 4.93
C GLU A 7 7.18 15.10 5.35
N MET A 8 7.17 13.99 6.08
CA MET A 8 8.40 13.34 6.54
C MET A 8 9.02 12.40 5.52
N CYS A 9 8.41 12.22 4.39
CA CYS A 9 8.68 11.04 3.59
C CYS A 9 9.64 11.27 2.44
N ILE A 10 9.97 12.51 2.11
CA ILE A 10 10.86 12.82 0.98
C ILE A 10 12.13 13.43 1.56
N ARG A 11 13.13 12.60 1.79
CA ARG A 11 14.46 13.04 2.14
C ARG A 11 15.48 12.27 1.33
N ASP A 12 16.01 12.91 0.33
CA ASP A 12 17.13 12.38 -0.42
C ASP A 12 18.37 12.41 0.46
N ARG A 13 19.00 11.27 0.61
CA ARG A 13 20.26 11.13 1.33
C ARG A 13 21.29 10.64 0.37
N PHE A 14 22.41 11.30 0.40
CA PHE A 14 23.57 10.95 -0.39
C PHE A 14 24.66 10.38 0.50
N LYS A 15 25.41 9.44 -0.02
CA LYS A 15 26.64 8.98 0.61
C LYS A 15 27.61 10.16 0.71
N ASN A 16 28.32 10.27 1.83
CA ASN A 16 29.25 11.37 2.07
C ASN A 16 30.22 11.56 0.89
N GLY A 17 30.22 12.76 0.32
CA GLY A 17 31.12 13.14 -0.76
C GLY A 17 30.71 12.63 -2.14
N SER A 18 29.51 12.11 -2.32
CA SER A 18 29.00 11.64 -3.61
C SER A 18 27.56 12.05 -3.86
N ASN A 19 27.11 11.97 -5.13
CA ASN A 19 25.70 12.13 -5.51
C ASN A 19 24.96 10.78 -5.54
N GLU A 20 25.53 9.73 -4.94
CA GLU A 20 24.90 8.42 -4.87
C GLU A 20 23.92 8.37 -3.69
N VAL A 21 22.68 7.99 -3.95
CA VAL A 21 21.64 7.88 -2.93
C VAL A 21 21.97 6.77 -1.94
N ASP A 22 21.91 7.08 -0.65
CA ASP A 22 22.08 6.12 0.42
C ASP A 22 20.73 5.59 0.91
N PHE A 23 20.32 4.46 0.38
CA PHE A 23 19.08 3.76 0.76
C PHE A 23 19.17 3.06 2.12
N THR A 24 20.33 2.96 2.71
CA THR A 24 20.55 2.24 3.97
C THR A 24 20.57 3.15 5.19
N ASN A 25 20.71 4.44 4.98
CA ASN A 25 20.78 5.43 6.05
C ASN A 25 19.41 5.66 6.68
N ARG A 26 19.23 5.23 7.91
CA ARG A 26 17.99 5.34 8.70
C ARG A 26 18.06 6.39 9.83
N THR A 27 19.04 7.28 9.82
CA THR A 27 19.27 8.22 10.93
C THR A 27 18.13 9.21 11.17
N ILE A 28 17.30 9.48 10.16
CA ILE A 28 16.18 10.43 10.30
C ILE A 28 14.83 9.69 10.21
N THR A 29 14.70 8.71 9.33
CA THR A 29 13.48 7.91 9.16
C THR A 29 13.82 6.55 8.56
N GLU A 30 13.07 5.53 8.93
CA GLU A 30 13.17 4.21 8.31
C GLU A 30 12.51 4.14 6.94
N ASN A 31 11.61 5.10 6.64
CA ASN A 31 10.87 5.16 5.40
C ASN A 31 11.40 6.28 4.50
N SER A 32 12.29 5.92 3.59
CA SER A 32 12.82 6.84 2.58
C SER A 32 11.99 6.79 1.31
N ARG A 33 11.69 7.95 0.73
CA ARG A 33 11.01 8.09 -0.55
C ARG A 33 11.82 8.99 -1.46
N VAL A 34 11.71 8.75 -2.76
CA VAL A 34 12.37 9.56 -3.77
C VAL A 34 11.35 9.95 -4.85
N SER A 35 11.44 11.17 -5.33
CA SER A 35 10.69 11.66 -6.49
C SER A 35 11.66 11.77 -7.68
N TYR A 36 11.26 11.26 -8.83
CA TYR A 36 12.04 11.32 -10.06
C TYR A 36 11.13 11.46 -11.27
N PRO A 37 11.63 12.02 -12.38
CA PRO A 37 10.86 12.12 -13.62
C PRO A 37 10.41 10.75 -14.11
N ILE A 38 9.17 10.66 -14.60
CA ILE A 38 8.60 9.41 -15.12
C ILE A 38 9.44 8.81 -16.25
N THR A 39 10.16 9.65 -17.01
CA THR A 39 11.06 9.25 -18.09
C THR A 39 12.25 8.39 -17.65
N PHE A 40 12.54 8.34 -16.34
CA PHE A 40 13.58 7.46 -15.79
C PHE A 40 13.13 5.99 -15.75
N MET A 41 11.82 5.74 -15.86
CA MET A 41 11.26 4.38 -15.89
C MET A 41 11.36 3.80 -17.30
N LYS A 42 11.99 2.63 -17.45
CA LYS A 42 12.21 2.00 -18.75
C LYS A 42 10.96 1.36 -19.38
N ASN A 43 9.98 0.98 -18.55
CA ASN A 43 8.80 0.20 -18.98
C ASN A 43 7.51 1.01 -18.81
N ILE A 44 7.47 2.20 -19.39
CA ILE A 44 6.28 3.06 -19.34
C ILE A 44 5.42 2.76 -20.57
N ALA A 45 4.11 2.62 -20.34
CA ALA A 45 3.15 2.53 -21.42
C ALA A 45 3.13 3.83 -22.23
N GLN A 46 3.09 3.73 -23.55
CA GLN A 46 3.00 4.91 -24.41
C GLN A 46 1.73 5.69 -24.10
N GLY A 47 1.85 7.02 -24.02
CA GLY A 47 0.74 7.92 -23.69
C GLY A 47 0.33 7.89 -22.22
N HIS A 48 1.04 7.17 -21.36
CA HIS A 48 0.75 7.07 -19.90
C HIS A 48 -0.67 6.60 -19.58
N LYS A 49 -1.26 5.77 -20.42
CA LYS A 49 -2.60 5.21 -20.28
C LYS A 49 -2.53 3.70 -20.21
N GLY A 50 -3.35 3.11 -19.34
CA GLY A 50 -3.60 1.68 -19.29
C GLY A 50 -4.91 1.32 -19.95
N ASP A 51 -5.03 0.08 -20.36
CA ASP A 51 -6.27 -0.52 -20.86
C ASP A 51 -7.16 -1.01 -19.71
N ASN A 52 -8.11 -1.90 -19.99
CA ASN A 52 -9.01 -2.48 -19.01
C ASN A 52 -8.23 -3.16 -17.88
N ILE A 53 -8.53 -2.74 -16.65
CA ILE A 53 -7.94 -3.32 -15.43
C ILE A 53 -8.44 -4.76 -15.28
N LYS A 54 -7.53 -5.71 -15.07
CA LYS A 54 -7.85 -7.13 -14.81
C LYS A 54 -7.66 -7.53 -13.36
N ASN A 55 -6.81 -6.85 -12.63
CA ASN A 55 -6.52 -7.14 -11.24
C ASN A 55 -6.47 -5.85 -10.42
N ILE A 56 -7.09 -5.87 -9.24
CA ILE A 56 -7.02 -4.81 -8.22
C ILE A 56 -6.38 -5.43 -6.98
N PHE A 57 -5.34 -4.79 -6.45
CA PHE A 57 -4.69 -5.19 -5.22
C PHE A 57 -4.98 -4.17 -4.12
N LEU A 58 -5.72 -4.59 -3.10
CA LEU A 58 -5.91 -3.83 -1.87
C LEU A 58 -4.76 -4.17 -0.93
N LEU A 59 -3.90 -3.20 -0.63
CA LEU A 59 -2.77 -3.40 0.26
C LEU A 59 -3.17 -3.08 1.70
N THR A 60 -2.87 -3.99 2.61
CA THR A 60 -3.04 -3.79 4.04
C THR A 60 -1.76 -4.15 4.79
N ALA A 61 -1.48 -3.47 5.88
CA ALA A 61 -0.46 -3.88 6.84
C ALA A 61 -1.17 -4.42 8.08
N ASP A 62 -1.24 -5.73 8.22
CA ASP A 62 -1.86 -6.36 9.38
C ASP A 62 -0.91 -6.28 10.59
N ALA A 63 -1.35 -5.58 11.64
CA ALA A 63 -0.58 -5.45 12.88
C ALA A 63 -0.68 -6.66 13.80
N PHE A 64 -1.70 -7.52 13.61
CA PHE A 64 -1.96 -8.67 14.48
C PHE A 64 -1.44 -9.99 13.92
N GLY A 65 -1.06 -10.03 12.66
CA GLY A 65 -0.55 -11.24 12.01
C GLY A 65 -1.60 -12.34 11.82
N VAL A 66 -2.86 -11.96 11.63
CA VAL A 66 -4.01 -12.86 11.43
C VAL A 66 -4.41 -13.00 9.97
N LEU A 67 -4.15 -11.99 9.15
CA LEU A 67 -4.48 -12.04 7.72
C LEU A 67 -3.47 -12.90 6.96
N PRO A 68 -3.93 -13.71 6.00
CA PRO A 68 -3.04 -14.44 5.12
C PRO A 68 -2.22 -13.48 4.22
N PRO A 69 -1.11 -13.96 3.64
CA PRO A 69 -0.27 -13.15 2.76
C PRO A 69 -1.02 -12.55 1.57
N ILE A 70 -1.97 -13.32 1.01
CA ILE A 70 -2.84 -12.89 -0.09
C ILE A 70 -4.16 -13.62 -0.01
N SER A 71 -5.24 -12.92 -0.37
CA SER A 71 -6.60 -13.49 -0.50
C SER A 71 -7.25 -12.99 -1.78
N LYS A 72 -7.87 -13.88 -2.53
CA LYS A 72 -8.79 -13.48 -3.60
C LYS A 72 -10.13 -13.15 -2.97
N LEU A 73 -10.66 -11.98 -3.25
CA LEU A 73 -11.90 -11.48 -2.66
C LEU A 73 -13.06 -11.61 -3.65
N ASP A 74 -14.23 -12.01 -3.13
CA ASP A 74 -15.49 -11.80 -3.83
C ASP A 74 -15.92 -10.31 -3.74
N LYS A 75 -17.01 -9.96 -4.44
CA LYS A 75 -17.51 -8.59 -4.45
C LYS A 75 -17.81 -8.04 -3.05
N GLY A 76 -18.51 -8.82 -2.21
CA GLY A 76 -18.89 -8.40 -0.87
C GLY A 76 -17.67 -8.18 0.02
N GLN A 77 -16.71 -9.10 -0.03
CA GLN A 77 -15.44 -9.01 0.67
C GLN A 77 -14.62 -7.81 0.18
N ALA A 78 -14.56 -7.58 -1.14
CA ALA A 78 -13.86 -6.43 -1.71
C ALA A 78 -14.45 -5.10 -1.22
N MET A 79 -15.77 -4.95 -1.24
CA MET A 79 -16.46 -3.76 -0.72
C MET A 79 -16.22 -3.58 0.78
N TYR A 80 -16.27 -4.65 1.57
CA TYR A 80 -16.02 -4.62 3.02
C TYR A 80 -14.59 -4.12 3.32
N HIS A 81 -13.59 -4.75 2.72
CA HIS A 81 -12.19 -4.34 2.92
C HIS A 81 -11.93 -2.93 2.41
N PHE A 82 -12.57 -2.53 1.32
CA PHE A 82 -12.47 -1.18 0.77
C PHE A 82 -13.08 -0.15 1.73
N ILE A 83 -14.29 -0.37 2.26
CA ILE A 83 -14.91 0.56 3.21
C ILE A 83 -14.12 0.63 4.50
N SER A 84 -13.69 -0.50 5.05
CA SER A 84 -12.94 -0.52 6.31
C SER A 84 -11.58 0.15 6.17
N GLY A 85 -10.90 -0.07 5.03
CA GLY A 85 -9.55 0.44 4.81
C GLY A 85 -8.60 0.06 5.94
N TYR A 86 -8.76 -1.15 6.50
CA TYR A 86 -7.93 -1.65 7.58
C TYR A 86 -6.47 -1.71 7.19
N THR A 87 -5.63 -1.09 7.99
CA THR A 87 -4.17 -1.14 7.85
C THR A 87 -3.51 -0.76 9.17
N ALA A 88 -2.19 -0.68 9.21
CA ALA A 88 -1.45 -0.15 10.34
C ALA A 88 -0.54 0.99 9.91
N LYS A 89 -0.43 2.00 10.75
CA LYS A 89 0.66 2.97 10.69
C LYS A 89 1.93 2.24 11.10
N ILE A 90 2.98 2.42 10.32
CA ILE A 90 4.25 1.70 10.49
C ILE A 90 5.30 2.68 11.00
N PRO A 91 6.20 2.26 11.92
CA PRO A 91 7.30 3.09 12.37
C PRO A 91 8.03 3.79 11.23
N GLY A 92 8.32 5.08 11.41
CA GLY A 92 8.97 5.92 10.40
C GLY A 92 8.05 6.44 9.29
N THR A 93 6.75 6.16 9.32
CA THR A 93 5.77 6.74 8.37
C THR A 93 5.14 8.04 8.88
N GLU A 94 5.02 8.19 10.19
CA GLU A 94 4.52 9.39 10.86
C GLU A 94 5.40 9.69 12.08
N GLU A 95 5.38 10.95 12.51
CA GLU A 95 6.06 11.39 13.74
C GLU A 95 5.45 10.65 14.94
N ASP A 96 6.28 10.32 15.91
CA ASP A 96 5.91 9.62 17.16
C ASP A 96 5.36 8.18 17.01
N ILE A 97 5.42 7.58 15.83
CA ILE A 97 5.07 6.16 15.64
C ILE A 97 6.33 5.30 15.81
N SER A 98 6.47 4.68 16.99
CA SER A 98 7.56 3.74 17.30
C SER A 98 7.18 2.26 17.11
N GLU A 99 5.87 1.96 17.17
CA GLU A 99 5.31 0.61 16.99
C GLU A 99 4.13 0.65 16.01
N PRO A 100 3.78 -0.48 15.38
CA PRO A 100 2.63 -0.53 14.49
C PRO A 100 1.32 -0.18 15.20
N VAL A 101 0.61 0.81 14.71
CA VAL A 101 -0.69 1.25 15.25
C VAL A 101 -1.79 0.96 14.25
N VAL A 102 -2.77 0.16 14.66
CA VAL A 102 -3.95 -0.13 13.83
C VAL A 102 -4.66 1.16 13.45
N THR A 103 -5.02 1.26 12.19
CA THR A 103 -5.79 2.39 11.67
C THR A 103 -6.79 1.93 10.62
N PHE A 104 -7.81 2.75 10.42
CA PHE A 104 -8.83 2.54 9.40
C PHE A 104 -8.92 3.80 8.55
N SER A 105 -8.69 3.64 7.26
CA SER A 105 -8.80 4.73 6.28
C SER A 105 -9.84 4.34 5.24
N ALA A 106 -11.08 4.80 5.44
CA ALA A 106 -12.19 4.44 4.57
C ALA A 106 -11.81 4.61 3.09
N CYS A 107 -12.04 3.59 2.29
CA CYS A 107 -11.68 3.49 0.88
C CYS A 107 -10.17 3.73 0.60
N PHE A 108 -9.32 3.50 1.59
CA PHE A 108 -7.87 3.80 1.56
C PHE A 108 -7.54 5.27 1.23
N GLY A 109 -8.48 6.18 1.43
CA GLY A 109 -8.34 7.59 1.06
C GLY A 109 -9.25 8.53 1.83
N SER A 110 -9.59 8.21 3.09
CA SER A 110 -10.54 8.96 3.90
C SER A 110 -10.41 10.48 3.83
N PRO A 111 -9.20 11.08 3.90
CA PRO A 111 -9.04 12.53 3.81
C PRO A 111 -9.41 13.15 2.46
N PHE A 112 -9.53 12.34 1.42
CA PHE A 112 -9.76 12.79 0.04
C PHE A 112 -11.18 12.52 -0.45
N LEU A 113 -12.07 11.98 0.41
CA LEU A 113 -13.41 11.57 0.00
C LEU A 113 -14.42 12.69 0.25
N PRO A 114 -14.94 13.37 -0.78
CA PRO A 114 -15.98 14.38 -0.64
C PRO A 114 -17.38 13.78 -0.40
N LEU A 115 -17.59 12.49 -0.69
CA LEU A 115 -18.86 11.78 -0.49
C LEU A 115 -18.73 10.75 0.63
N HIS A 116 -19.85 10.22 1.07
CA HIS A 116 -19.86 9.16 2.07
C HIS A 116 -19.18 7.89 1.53
N PRO A 117 -18.35 7.19 2.32
CA PRO A 117 -17.58 6.00 1.88
C PRO A 117 -18.42 4.91 1.20
N ILE A 118 -19.67 4.71 1.63
CA ILE A 118 -20.59 3.74 1.02
C ILE A 118 -20.77 4.01 -0.48
N LYS A 119 -20.86 5.28 -0.90
CA LYS A 119 -21.01 5.61 -2.31
C LYS A 119 -19.84 5.12 -3.17
N TYR A 120 -18.63 5.25 -2.65
CA TYR A 120 -17.44 4.74 -3.36
C TYR A 120 -17.41 3.22 -3.40
N ALA A 121 -17.87 2.55 -2.32
CA ALA A 121 -17.95 1.10 -2.30
C ALA A 121 -19.01 0.56 -3.26
N GLU A 122 -20.18 1.22 -3.37
CA GLU A 122 -21.21 0.91 -4.36
C GLU A 122 -20.62 1.05 -5.79
N MET A 123 -19.95 2.16 -6.08
CA MET A 123 -19.29 2.38 -7.37
C MET A 123 -18.21 1.32 -7.68
N LEU A 124 -17.45 0.89 -6.68
CA LEU A 124 -16.49 -0.21 -6.83
C LEU A 124 -17.22 -1.51 -7.14
N GLY A 125 -18.27 -1.83 -6.39
CA GLY A 125 -19.09 -3.03 -6.60
C GLY A 125 -19.68 -3.09 -8.00
N ASP A 126 -20.25 -2.00 -8.49
CA ASP A 126 -20.79 -1.90 -9.85
C ASP A 126 -19.70 -2.11 -10.91
N LYS A 127 -18.52 -1.56 -10.71
CA LYS A 127 -17.39 -1.76 -11.62
C LYS A 127 -16.89 -3.21 -11.61
N ILE A 128 -16.88 -3.88 -10.47
CA ILE A 128 -16.52 -5.30 -10.36
C ILE A 128 -17.52 -6.15 -11.17
N ASP A 129 -18.82 -5.87 -11.05
CA ASP A 129 -19.86 -6.62 -11.78
C ASP A 129 -19.78 -6.45 -13.31
N HIS A 130 -19.45 -5.23 -13.76
CA HIS A 130 -19.37 -4.92 -15.19
C HIS A 130 -18.02 -5.22 -15.84
N SER A 131 -17.03 -5.57 -15.03
CA SER A 131 -15.66 -5.84 -15.48
C SER A 131 -15.23 -7.21 -14.97
N ASN A 132 -14.63 -8.02 -15.81
CA ASN A 132 -14.06 -9.30 -15.37
C ASN A 132 -12.73 -9.04 -14.63
N VAL A 133 -12.83 -8.40 -13.45
CA VAL A 133 -11.69 -8.00 -12.63
C VAL A 133 -11.55 -8.90 -11.41
N ASN A 134 -10.34 -9.35 -11.13
CA ASN A 134 -10.02 -10.02 -9.88
C ASN A 134 -9.63 -8.98 -8.82
N VAL A 135 -10.15 -9.16 -7.60
CA VAL A 135 -9.76 -8.31 -6.46
C VAL A 135 -8.99 -9.16 -5.46
N TRP A 136 -7.87 -8.64 -5.01
CA TRP A 136 -6.95 -9.29 -4.10
C TRP A 136 -6.70 -8.43 -2.88
N LEU A 137 -6.69 -9.02 -1.70
CA LEU A 137 -6.16 -8.40 -0.49
C LEU A 137 -4.74 -8.93 -0.27
N VAL A 138 -3.77 -8.03 -0.14
CA VAL A 138 -2.36 -8.39 0.09
C VAL A 138 -1.91 -7.82 1.43
N ASN A 139 -1.48 -8.73 2.30
CA ASN A 139 -0.92 -8.37 3.59
C ASN A 139 0.58 -8.04 3.44
N THR A 140 0.95 -6.81 3.76
CA THR A 140 2.35 -6.33 3.82
C THR A 140 2.84 -6.14 5.26
N GLY A 141 1.98 -6.45 6.23
CA GLY A 141 2.23 -6.34 7.66
C GLY A 141 2.85 -7.61 8.26
N TRP A 142 2.30 -8.05 9.37
CA TRP A 142 2.81 -9.17 10.14
C TRP A 142 2.12 -10.49 9.80
N THR A 143 2.80 -11.58 10.14
CA THR A 143 2.30 -12.95 10.05
C THR A 143 2.79 -13.73 11.26
N LYS A 144 2.09 -14.83 11.62
CA LYS A 144 2.41 -15.68 12.78
C LYS A 144 2.33 -14.95 14.14
N GLY A 145 1.62 -13.84 14.21
CA GLY A 145 1.42 -13.06 15.42
C GLY A 145 1.69 -11.57 15.23
N PRO A 146 1.40 -10.76 16.26
CA PRO A 146 1.56 -9.30 16.22
C PRO A 146 3.05 -8.90 16.29
N TYR A 147 3.27 -7.58 16.19
CA TYR A 147 4.58 -6.97 16.42
C TYR A 147 5.22 -7.46 17.72
N GLY A 148 6.51 -7.77 17.68
CA GLY A 148 7.27 -8.33 18.81
C GLY A 148 7.16 -9.84 18.97
N ILE A 149 6.18 -10.52 18.34
CA ILE A 149 6.00 -11.99 18.35
C ILE A 149 6.13 -12.53 16.93
N GLY A 150 5.35 -11.99 16.00
CA GLY A 150 5.35 -12.40 14.61
C GLY A 150 6.44 -11.75 13.79
N GLU A 151 6.46 -12.09 12.51
CA GLU A 151 7.42 -11.58 11.53
C GLU A 151 6.71 -10.68 10.51
N ARG A 152 7.34 -9.57 10.13
CA ARG A 152 6.83 -8.74 9.06
C ARG A 152 7.08 -9.40 7.71
N MET A 153 6.07 -9.37 6.84
CA MET A 153 6.18 -9.83 5.45
C MET A 153 7.31 -9.11 4.73
N THR A 154 8.25 -9.88 4.19
CA THR A 154 9.36 -9.30 3.42
C THR A 154 8.90 -8.82 2.06
N LEU A 155 9.60 -7.85 1.49
CA LEU A 155 9.30 -7.33 0.15
C LEU A 155 9.40 -8.44 -0.93
N SER A 156 10.32 -9.38 -0.76
CA SER A 156 10.46 -10.53 -1.67
C SER A 156 9.23 -11.43 -1.66
N HIS A 157 8.68 -11.75 -0.48
CA HIS A 157 7.44 -12.51 -0.35
C HIS A 157 6.24 -11.76 -0.95
N THR A 158 6.09 -10.48 -0.62
CA THR A 158 5.00 -9.65 -1.18
C THR A 158 5.06 -9.62 -2.72
N ARG A 159 6.24 -9.44 -3.30
CA ARG A 159 6.42 -9.48 -4.75
C ARG A 159 6.10 -10.85 -5.34
N ALA A 160 6.52 -11.92 -4.70
CA ALA A 160 6.25 -13.29 -5.16
C ALA A 160 4.76 -13.60 -5.21
N VAL A 161 3.98 -13.24 -4.18
CA VAL A 161 2.53 -13.48 -4.17
C VAL A 161 1.78 -12.63 -5.19
N ILE A 162 2.20 -11.38 -5.41
CA ILE A 162 1.63 -10.53 -6.47
C ILE A 162 1.93 -11.11 -7.85
N MET A 163 3.17 -11.54 -8.11
CA MET A 163 3.53 -12.16 -9.38
C MET A 163 2.74 -13.45 -9.64
N ALA A 164 2.53 -14.27 -8.60
CA ALA A 164 1.71 -15.47 -8.70
C ALA A 164 0.23 -15.18 -8.99
N ALA A 165 -0.30 -14.07 -8.50
CA ALA A 165 -1.68 -13.65 -8.77
C ALA A 165 -1.87 -13.04 -10.17
N LEU A 166 -0.80 -12.58 -10.80
CA LEU A 166 -0.82 -12.01 -12.17
C LEU A 166 -0.67 -13.06 -13.26
N ASN A 167 -0.16 -14.25 -12.96
CA ASN A 167 0.03 -15.39 -13.87
C ASN A 167 -1.13 -16.38 -13.76
#